data_5f48ccc196f6b5703b262935129c59de
#
_entry.id   5f48ccc196f6b5703b262935129c59de
#
_cell.length_a   1.000
_cell.length_b   1.000
_cell.length_c   1.000
_cell.angle_alpha   90.00
_cell.angle_beta   90.00
_cell.angle_gamma   90.00
#
_symmetry.space_group_name_H-M   'P 1'
#
loop_
_entity.id
_entity.type
_entity.pdbx_description
1 polymer ?
#
loop_
_entity_poly.entity_id
_entity_poly.type
_entity_poly.pdbx_seq_one_letter_code
_entity_poly.pdbx_strand_id
1 'polypeptide(L)'
;MLLTKISFSTLSILFALIFIGGYVSSSGVGLSCPEWPLCPAGLVPMKEFIIEYFHRTVAATTGLMVFVTMFFTLRSKDTFRSTKIASIIAAALVVGQITLGGFVIVEKLHALLVTMHLGMGLILFVMILTVFLDAKEISKKISPNMRVINPSE
;
A
#
# COMPACT_ATOMS: atom_id res chain seq x y z
N MET A 1 13.02 -6.94 13.75
CA MET A 1 12.99 -7.82 12.55
C MET A 1 11.60 -7.99 11.93
N LEU A 2 10.52 -8.21 12.69
CA LEU A 2 9.17 -8.39 12.13
C LEU A 2 8.65 -7.13 11.38
N LEU A 3 8.72 -5.95 12.02
CA LEU A 3 8.26 -4.68 11.41
C LEU A 3 8.99 -4.39 10.08
N THR A 4 10.31 -4.66 10.02
CA THR A 4 11.09 -4.49 8.78
C THR A 4 10.57 -5.38 7.64
N LYS A 5 10.23 -6.64 7.94
CA LYS A 5 9.68 -7.56 6.94
C LYS A 5 8.30 -7.13 6.47
N ILE A 6 7.42 -6.76 7.40
CA ILE A 6 6.05 -6.31 7.09
C ILE A 6 6.10 -5.04 6.24
N SER A 7 6.85 -4.01 6.67
CA SER A 7 6.96 -2.75 5.93
C SER A 7 7.60 -2.92 4.56
N PHE A 8 8.59 -3.82 4.42
CA PHE A 8 9.18 -4.16 3.12
C PHE A 8 8.15 -4.82 2.19
N SER A 9 7.39 -5.80 2.70
CA SER A 9 6.34 -6.45 1.91
C SER A 9 5.24 -5.45 1.48
N THR A 10 4.82 -4.57 2.40
CA THR A 10 3.85 -3.51 2.09
C THR A 10 4.37 -2.57 1.01
N LEU A 11 5.64 -2.14 1.12
CA LEU A 11 6.29 -1.28 0.14
C LEU A 11 6.36 -1.93 -1.25
N SER A 12 6.72 -3.22 -1.30
CA SER A 12 6.84 -3.98 -2.55
C SER A 12 5.49 -4.16 -3.24
N ILE A 13 4.45 -4.52 -2.49
CA ILE A 13 3.08 -4.67 -3.03
C ILE A 13 2.54 -3.30 -3.50
N LEU A 14 2.76 -2.24 -2.73
CA LEU A 14 2.34 -0.89 -3.09
C LEU A 14 3.04 -0.40 -4.37
N PHE A 15 4.34 -0.69 -4.51
CA PHE A 15 5.08 -0.38 -5.74
C PHE A 15 4.47 -1.10 -6.95
N ALA A 16 4.22 -2.40 -6.84
CA ALA A 16 3.57 -3.17 -7.89
C ALA A 16 2.16 -2.62 -8.22
N LEU A 17 1.40 -2.23 -7.18
CA LEU A 17 0.06 -1.65 -7.35
C LEU A 17 0.09 -0.36 -8.16
N ILE A 18 1.08 0.53 -7.95
CA ILE A 18 1.25 1.77 -8.71
C ILE A 18 1.46 1.45 -10.20
N PHE A 19 2.29 0.46 -10.52
CA PHE A 19 2.51 0.01 -11.90
C PHE A 19 1.24 -0.57 -12.53
N ILE A 20 0.55 -1.45 -11.81
CA ILE A 20 -0.70 -2.04 -12.30
C ILE A 20 -1.75 -0.95 -12.53
N GLY A 21 -1.87 0.02 -11.61
CA GLY A 21 -2.80 1.14 -11.75
C GLY A 21 -2.49 2.03 -12.94
N GLY A 22 -1.21 2.32 -13.20
CA GLY A 22 -0.76 3.03 -14.39
C GLY A 22 -1.13 2.29 -15.68
N TYR A 23 -0.93 0.97 -15.71
CA TYR A 23 -1.32 0.14 -16.85
C TYR A 23 -2.85 0.13 -17.05
N VAL A 24 -3.63 -0.09 -16.00
CA VAL A 24 -5.11 -0.07 -16.06
C VAL A 24 -5.63 1.24 -16.63
N SER A 25 -5.06 2.37 -16.17
CA SER A 25 -5.48 3.70 -16.64
C SER A 25 -5.09 3.98 -18.08
N SER A 26 -3.88 3.56 -18.52
CA SER A 26 -3.34 3.87 -19.85
C SER A 26 -3.82 2.93 -20.95
N SER A 27 -4.18 1.69 -20.62
CA SER A 27 -4.61 0.67 -21.59
C SER A 27 -6.09 0.75 -21.97
N GLY A 28 -6.87 1.63 -21.31
CA GLY A 28 -8.31 1.74 -21.54
C GLY A 28 -9.16 0.67 -20.89
N VAL A 29 -8.56 -0.31 -20.19
CA VAL A 29 -9.30 -1.37 -19.46
C VAL A 29 -9.84 -0.93 -18.10
N GLY A 30 -9.55 0.29 -17.66
CA GLY A 30 -9.97 0.81 -16.37
C GLY A 30 -11.46 1.14 -16.23
N LEU A 31 -12.25 0.91 -17.27
CA LEU A 31 -13.72 1.00 -17.26
C LEU A 31 -14.37 -0.32 -17.63
N SER A 32 -13.62 -1.41 -17.68
CA SER A 32 -14.18 -2.74 -17.97
C SER A 32 -15.18 -3.18 -16.89
N CYS A 33 -14.99 -2.72 -15.65
CA CYS A 33 -15.80 -3.04 -14.48
C CYS A 33 -16.59 -1.77 -14.02
N PRO A 34 -17.78 -1.51 -14.57
CA PRO A 34 -18.50 -0.26 -14.32
C PRO A 34 -19.06 -0.12 -12.90
N GLU A 35 -19.16 -1.23 -12.16
CA GLU A 35 -19.65 -1.23 -10.79
C GLU A 35 -18.52 -1.14 -9.77
N TRP A 36 -18.77 -0.52 -8.64
CA TRP A 36 -17.83 -0.39 -7.54
C TRP A 36 -18.55 -0.73 -6.22
N PRO A 37 -17.94 -1.47 -5.29
CA PRO A 37 -16.55 -1.97 -5.27
C PRO A 37 -16.29 -3.25 -6.07
N LEU A 38 -17.31 -4.01 -6.42
CA LEU A 38 -17.20 -5.31 -7.10
C LEU A 38 -17.56 -5.19 -8.59
N CYS A 39 -17.11 -6.15 -9.39
CA CYS A 39 -17.53 -6.29 -10.78
C CYS A 39 -18.88 -6.99 -10.90
N PRO A 40 -19.65 -6.79 -11.99
CA PRO A 40 -20.98 -7.37 -12.18
C PRO A 40 -21.05 -8.90 -12.06
N ALA A 41 -19.96 -9.62 -12.32
CA ALA A 41 -19.84 -11.08 -12.21
C ALA A 41 -19.59 -11.59 -10.78
N GLY A 42 -19.57 -10.71 -9.76
CA GLY A 42 -19.30 -11.07 -8.37
C GLY A 42 -17.84 -11.40 -8.08
N LEU A 43 -17.60 -12.50 -7.34
CA LEU A 43 -16.25 -12.87 -6.89
C LEU A 43 -15.39 -13.55 -7.97
N VAL A 44 -15.97 -14.00 -9.07
CA VAL A 44 -15.23 -14.62 -10.17
C VAL A 44 -15.35 -13.72 -11.40
N PRO A 45 -14.27 -13.00 -11.78
CA PRO A 45 -14.34 -12.08 -12.89
C PRO A 45 -14.44 -12.82 -14.24
N MET A 46 -15.25 -12.28 -15.16
CA MET A 46 -15.17 -12.67 -16.57
C MET A 46 -13.82 -12.22 -17.15
N LYS A 47 -13.38 -12.86 -18.24
CA LYS A 47 -12.06 -12.58 -18.86
C LYS A 47 -11.83 -11.09 -19.18
N GLU A 48 -12.90 -10.38 -19.52
CA GLU A 48 -12.88 -8.96 -19.86
C GLU A 48 -12.56 -8.04 -18.67
N PHE A 49 -12.89 -8.48 -17.44
CA PHE A 49 -12.72 -7.69 -16.21
C PHE A 49 -11.47 -8.04 -15.41
N ILE A 50 -10.71 -9.04 -15.85
CA ILE A 50 -9.69 -9.71 -15.04
C ILE A 50 -8.59 -8.74 -14.57
N ILE A 51 -8.17 -7.81 -15.42
CA ILE A 51 -7.06 -6.88 -15.14
C ILE A 51 -7.49 -5.84 -14.12
N GLU A 52 -8.68 -5.24 -14.31
CA GLU A 52 -9.21 -4.27 -13.35
C GLU A 52 -9.58 -4.92 -12.02
N TYR A 53 -10.16 -6.12 -12.04
CA TYR A 53 -10.43 -6.90 -10.84
C TYR A 53 -9.14 -7.23 -10.07
N PHE A 54 -8.09 -7.63 -10.78
CA PHE A 54 -6.78 -7.90 -10.19
C PHE A 54 -6.20 -6.64 -9.53
N HIS A 55 -6.27 -5.48 -10.20
CA HIS A 55 -5.86 -4.20 -9.62
C HIS A 55 -6.61 -3.92 -8.31
N ARG A 56 -7.93 -4.06 -8.28
CA ARG A 56 -8.76 -3.83 -7.09
C ARG A 56 -8.42 -4.80 -5.95
N THR A 57 -8.16 -6.07 -6.27
CA THR A 57 -7.77 -7.09 -5.28
C THR A 57 -6.41 -6.77 -4.66
N VAL A 58 -5.43 -6.39 -5.49
CA VAL A 58 -4.10 -5.96 -4.99
C VAL A 58 -4.23 -4.67 -4.17
N ALA A 59 -5.11 -3.74 -4.57
CA ALA A 59 -5.38 -2.53 -3.81
C ALA A 59 -5.97 -2.82 -2.43
N ALA A 60 -6.95 -3.72 -2.33
CA ALA A 60 -7.53 -4.15 -1.05
C ALA A 60 -6.48 -4.82 -0.15
N THR A 61 -5.66 -5.72 -0.72
CA THR A 61 -4.55 -6.37 0.00
C THR A 61 -3.53 -5.34 0.48
N THR A 62 -3.16 -4.37 -0.36
CA THR A 62 -2.25 -3.28 0.00
C THR A 62 -2.81 -2.45 1.14
N GLY A 63 -4.10 -2.09 1.08
CA GLY A 63 -4.79 -1.38 2.15
C GLY A 63 -4.69 -2.10 3.49
N LEU A 64 -4.99 -3.41 3.50
CA LEU A 64 -4.85 -4.25 4.70
C LEU A 64 -3.41 -4.23 5.23
N MET A 65 -2.41 -4.39 4.35
CA MET A 65 -1.00 -4.39 4.73
C MET A 65 -0.53 -3.04 5.29
N VAL A 66 -1.08 -1.91 4.81
CA VAL A 66 -0.81 -0.58 5.38
C VAL A 66 -1.33 -0.49 6.82
N PHE A 67 -2.56 -0.96 7.10
CA PHE A 67 -3.10 -0.99 8.47
C PHE A 67 -2.30 -1.93 9.38
N VAL A 68 -1.89 -3.09 8.90
CA VAL A 68 -1.01 -4.01 9.64
C VAL A 68 0.33 -3.34 9.94
N THR A 69 0.94 -2.65 8.96
CA THR A 69 2.18 -1.90 9.15
C THR A 69 2.01 -0.81 10.21
N MET A 70 0.95 -0.02 10.15
CA MET A 70 0.62 1.01 11.14
C MET A 70 0.50 0.39 12.54
N PHE A 71 -0.25 -0.70 12.69
CA PHE A 71 -0.46 -1.38 13.96
C PHE A 71 0.87 -1.79 14.61
N PHE A 72 1.76 -2.46 13.86
CA PHE A 72 3.06 -2.86 14.39
C PHE A 72 3.99 -1.67 14.65
N THR A 73 3.92 -0.61 13.84
CA THR A 73 4.69 0.62 14.05
C THR A 73 4.28 1.31 15.35
N LEU A 74 2.97 1.41 15.62
CA LEU A 74 2.45 2.05 16.84
C LEU A 74 2.78 1.23 18.10
N ARG A 75 2.81 -0.10 17.99
CA ARG A 75 3.17 -1.00 19.10
C ARG A 75 4.66 -1.07 19.41
N SER A 76 5.51 -0.73 18.44
CA SER A 76 6.96 -0.71 18.63
C SER A 76 7.36 0.42 19.59
N LYS A 77 8.11 0.06 20.64
CA LYS A 77 8.64 1.03 21.63
C LYS A 77 9.85 1.79 21.06
N ASP A 78 10.60 1.18 20.17
CA ASP A 78 11.87 1.71 19.64
C ASP A 78 11.67 2.63 18.43
N THR A 79 10.46 2.70 17.88
CA THR A 79 10.14 3.50 16.70
C THR A 79 9.98 4.98 17.05
N PHE A 80 10.58 5.86 16.25
CA PHE A 80 10.50 7.31 16.44
C PHE A 80 9.05 7.83 16.33
N ARG A 81 8.77 8.95 17.02
CA ARG A 81 7.44 9.58 16.96
C ARG A 81 7.06 10.00 15.54
N SER A 82 8.03 10.51 14.76
CA SER A 82 7.84 10.90 13.36
C SER A 82 7.37 9.72 12.50
N THR A 83 7.95 8.54 12.71
CA THR A 83 7.59 7.32 11.98
C THR A 83 6.20 6.81 12.36
N LYS A 84 5.82 6.95 13.63
CA LYS A 84 4.43 6.64 14.06
C LYS A 84 3.43 7.57 13.39
N ILE A 85 3.75 8.87 13.30
CA ILE A 85 2.92 9.83 12.57
C ILE A 85 2.85 9.48 11.08
N ALA A 86 3.98 9.15 10.44
CA ALA A 86 4.01 8.74 9.04
C ALA A 86 3.13 7.50 8.78
N SER A 87 3.11 6.52 9.69
CA SER A 87 2.26 5.34 9.56
C SER A 87 0.76 5.66 9.68
N ILE A 88 0.38 6.62 10.54
CA ILE A 88 -1.01 7.10 10.66
C ILE A 88 -1.42 7.86 9.39
N ILE A 89 -0.55 8.74 8.89
CA ILE A 89 -0.79 9.47 7.62
C ILE A 89 -0.95 8.46 6.48
N ALA A 90 -0.11 7.42 6.40
CA ALA A 90 -0.24 6.37 5.40
C ALA A 90 -1.60 5.66 5.46
N ALA A 91 -2.10 5.35 6.66
CA ALA A 91 -3.43 4.75 6.84
C ALA A 91 -4.56 5.70 6.41
N ALA A 92 -4.46 7.00 6.70
CA ALA A 92 -5.42 7.98 6.23
C ALA A 92 -5.39 8.13 4.70
N LEU A 93 -4.18 8.15 4.11
CA LEU A 93 -4.00 8.23 2.66
C LEU A 93 -4.57 7.00 1.94
N VAL A 94 -4.44 5.79 2.50
CA VAL A 94 -5.02 4.60 1.85
C VAL A 94 -6.54 4.63 1.84
N VAL A 95 -7.18 5.17 2.87
CA VAL A 95 -8.63 5.39 2.86
C VAL A 95 -9.01 6.40 1.76
N GLY A 96 -8.27 7.52 1.67
CA GLY A 96 -8.44 8.49 0.60
C GLY A 96 -8.23 7.89 -0.80
N GLN A 97 -7.24 7.01 -0.97
CA GLN A 97 -6.98 6.29 -2.22
C GLN A 97 -8.15 5.41 -2.65
N ILE A 98 -8.73 4.65 -1.72
CA ILE A 98 -9.89 3.80 -2.00
C ILE A 98 -11.08 4.66 -2.45
N THR A 99 -11.36 5.74 -1.72
CA THR A 99 -12.45 6.67 -2.04
C THR A 99 -12.23 7.33 -3.39
N LEU A 100 -11.04 7.89 -3.62
CA LEU A 100 -10.71 8.55 -4.87
C LEU A 100 -10.72 7.57 -6.06
N GLY A 101 -10.27 6.32 -5.85
CA GLY A 101 -10.36 5.26 -6.85
C GLY A 101 -11.79 4.96 -7.28
N GLY A 102 -12.75 4.98 -6.34
CA GLY A 102 -14.18 4.89 -6.67
C GLY A 102 -14.65 6.08 -7.53
N PHE A 103 -14.26 7.31 -7.19
CA PHE A 103 -14.59 8.48 -7.99
C PHE A 103 -13.98 8.44 -9.40
N VAL A 104 -12.77 7.93 -9.55
CA VAL A 104 -12.13 7.74 -10.86
C VAL A 104 -12.99 6.88 -11.79
N ILE A 105 -13.64 5.84 -11.27
CA ILE A 105 -14.56 5.00 -12.06
C ILE A 105 -15.85 5.75 -12.39
N VAL A 106 -16.50 6.37 -11.41
CA VAL A 106 -17.75 7.12 -11.60
C VAL A 106 -17.58 8.22 -12.63
N GLU A 107 -16.48 8.96 -12.59
CA GLU A 107 -16.14 10.06 -13.50
C GLU A 107 -15.39 9.57 -14.76
N LYS A 108 -15.52 8.29 -15.10
CA LYS A 108 -15.03 7.68 -16.36
C LYS A 108 -13.55 8.01 -16.66
N LEU A 109 -12.68 7.84 -15.70
CA LEU A 109 -11.23 8.09 -15.80
C LEU A 109 -10.89 9.56 -16.12
N HIS A 110 -11.61 10.51 -15.54
CA HIS A 110 -11.29 11.92 -15.72
C HIS A 110 -9.82 12.20 -15.39
N ALA A 111 -9.07 12.80 -16.31
CA ALA A 111 -7.60 12.92 -16.23
C ALA A 111 -7.10 13.55 -14.92
N LEU A 112 -7.80 14.57 -14.41
CA LEU A 112 -7.43 15.22 -13.15
C LEU A 112 -7.53 14.26 -11.97
N LEU A 113 -8.61 13.46 -11.89
CA LEU A 113 -8.82 12.51 -10.79
C LEU A 113 -7.78 11.37 -10.85
N VAL A 114 -7.47 10.87 -12.03
CA VAL A 114 -6.40 9.87 -12.24
C VAL A 114 -5.05 10.42 -11.78
N THR A 115 -4.72 11.67 -12.14
CA THR A 115 -3.48 12.33 -11.72
C THR A 115 -3.41 12.53 -10.22
N MET A 116 -4.50 12.97 -9.58
CA MET A 116 -4.58 13.12 -8.12
C MET A 116 -4.44 11.77 -7.42
N HIS A 117 -5.08 10.71 -7.93
CA HIS A 117 -4.97 9.36 -7.40
C HIS A 117 -3.52 8.85 -7.47
N LEU A 118 -2.85 9.03 -8.62
CA LEU A 118 -1.44 8.67 -8.77
C LEU A 118 -0.54 9.47 -7.82
N GLY A 119 -0.71 10.79 -7.76
CA GLY A 119 0.08 11.67 -6.88
C GLY A 119 -0.06 11.29 -5.40
N MET A 120 -1.29 11.05 -4.95
CA MET A 120 -1.55 10.60 -3.57
C MET A 120 -0.96 9.20 -3.31
N GLY A 121 -0.94 8.30 -4.32
CA GLY A 121 -0.28 6.99 -4.25
C GLY A 121 1.23 7.11 -4.05
N LEU A 122 1.87 8.07 -4.72
CA LEU A 122 3.31 8.35 -4.53
C LEU A 122 3.59 8.90 -3.12
N ILE A 123 2.74 9.75 -2.57
CA ILE A 123 2.88 10.25 -1.19
C ILE A 123 2.74 9.07 -0.21
N LEU A 124 1.75 8.20 -0.40
CA LEU A 124 1.58 6.98 0.39
C LEU A 124 2.85 6.09 0.34
N PHE A 125 3.44 5.94 -0.84
CA PHE A 125 4.68 5.19 -1.02
C PHE A 125 5.83 5.79 -0.20
N VAL A 126 6.00 7.12 -0.20
CA VAL A 126 7.02 7.81 0.60
C VAL A 126 6.78 7.60 2.10
N MET A 127 5.53 7.63 2.57
CA MET A 127 5.22 7.37 3.98
C MET A 127 5.60 5.94 4.40
N ILE A 128 5.27 4.93 3.59
CA ILE A 128 5.64 3.54 3.88
C ILE A 128 7.15 3.31 3.75
N LEU A 129 7.82 3.96 2.79
CA LEU A 129 9.28 3.94 2.67
C LEU A 129 9.95 4.48 3.92
N THR A 130 9.47 5.59 4.48
CA THR A 130 9.96 6.16 5.74
C THR A 130 9.85 5.14 6.89
N VAL A 131 8.70 4.48 7.01
CA VAL A 131 8.50 3.42 8.02
C VAL A 131 9.48 2.27 7.83
N PHE A 132 9.69 1.83 6.59
CA PHE A 132 10.62 0.74 6.28
C PHE A 132 12.08 1.09 6.61
N LEU A 133 12.55 2.28 6.22
CA LEU A 133 13.94 2.71 6.46
C LEU A 133 14.24 2.81 7.94
N ASP A 134 13.32 3.37 8.74
CA ASP A 134 13.45 3.47 10.18
C ASP A 134 13.45 2.08 10.84
N ALA A 135 12.51 1.22 10.49
CA ALA A 135 12.45 -0.17 10.99
C ALA A 135 13.73 -0.96 10.67
N LYS A 136 14.32 -0.73 9.49
CA LYS A 136 15.58 -1.34 9.08
C LYS A 136 16.77 -0.84 9.92
N GLU A 137 16.83 0.45 10.22
CA GLU A 137 17.86 1.04 11.05
C GLU A 137 17.80 0.51 12.49
N ILE A 138 16.60 0.47 13.07
CA ILE A 138 16.37 -0.10 14.41
C ILE A 138 16.82 -1.57 14.46
N SER A 139 16.43 -2.36 13.46
CA SER A 139 16.81 -3.77 13.36
C SER A 139 18.32 -3.98 13.30
N LYS A 140 19.06 -3.08 12.64
CA LYS A 140 20.52 -3.11 12.60
C LYS A 140 21.15 -2.81 13.96
N LYS A 141 20.60 -1.87 14.72
CA LYS A 141 21.10 -1.49 16.05
C LYS A 141 20.90 -2.60 17.10
N ILE A 142 19.81 -3.35 16.99
CA ILE A 142 19.48 -4.46 17.92
C ILE A 142 20.33 -5.71 17.63
N SER A 143 20.64 -6.01 16.38
CA SER A 143 21.36 -7.21 15.97
C SER A 143 22.78 -7.36 16.55
N PRO A 144 23.64 -6.32 16.67
CA PRO A 144 24.96 -6.44 17.30
C PRO A 144 24.87 -6.74 18.79
N ASN A 145 23.91 -6.15 19.51
CA ASN A 145 23.76 -6.39 20.96
C ASN A 145 23.36 -7.83 21.28
N MET A 146 22.57 -8.48 20.43
CA MET A 146 22.22 -9.90 20.62
C MET A 146 23.41 -10.84 20.45
N ARG A 147 24.36 -10.54 19.55
CA ARG A 147 25.59 -11.35 19.37
C ARG A 147 26.55 -11.25 20.55
N VAL A 148 26.56 -10.12 21.26
CA VAL A 148 27.40 -9.92 22.45
C VAL A 148 26.84 -10.65 23.66
N ILE A 149 25.50 -10.81 23.75
CA ILE A 149 24.82 -11.46 24.88
C ILE A 149 24.79 -13.00 24.74
N ASN A 150 24.87 -13.54 23.51
CA ASN A 150 24.84 -14.99 23.26
C ASN A 150 25.94 -15.41 22.25
N PRO A 151 27.23 -15.47 22.71
CA PRO A 151 28.35 -15.76 21.81
C PRO A 151 28.48 -17.24 21.39
N SER A 152 27.54 -18.11 21.81
CA SER A 152 27.61 -19.56 21.61
C SER A 152 26.58 -20.18 20.65
N GLU A 153 25.92 -19.38 19.79
CA GLU A 153 25.11 -19.88 18.65
C GLU A 153 25.74 -19.55 17.30
#